data_aa3cd0813e3d2c64716ab4aa4afb8ed6
#
_entry.id   aa3cd0813e3d2c64716ab4aa4afb8ed6
#
_cell.length_a   1.000
_cell.length_b   1.000
_cell.length_c   1.000
_cell.angle_alpha   90.00
_cell.angle_beta   90.00
_cell.angle_gamma   90.00
#
_symmetry.space_group_name_H-M   'P 1'
#
loop_
_entity.id
_entity.type
_entity.pdbx_description
1 polymer ?
#
loop_
_entity_poly.entity_id
_entity_poly.type
_entity_poly.pdbx_seq_one_letter_code
_entity_poly.pdbx_strand_id
1 'polypeptide(L)'
;MKKRLGHIFLVDDNHDMRFYLSDMLILLGYTVDSFDNATTFLEQSMDISPAVVLLDMRMPGLSGLELQAKLDALGRKTPIIFISGESNKDEIIEAFRLGAVDFLLKPFNREKLCQVVDKALNMDRQRNLEFINTDALRRSFATLSTREQEIFVLIVQGLTNKGIAEVTGIQPGTAKKHRATIYQKFEVNTSAELISQCKGVELSSLTQVQTLTEQ
;
A
#
# COMPACT_ATOMS: atom_id res chain seq x y z
N MET A 1 10.07 -25.69 -5.98
CA MET A 1 9.59 -24.50 -6.70
C MET A 1 10.34 -23.29 -6.13
N LYS A 2 11.04 -22.50 -6.97
CA LYS A 2 11.62 -21.22 -6.50
C LYS A 2 10.47 -20.31 -6.05
N LYS A 3 10.60 -19.73 -4.86
CA LYS A 3 9.63 -18.80 -4.30
C LYS A 3 9.61 -17.57 -5.23
N ARG A 4 8.47 -17.24 -5.83
CA ARG A 4 8.33 -16.01 -6.63
C ARG A 4 8.62 -14.81 -5.74
N LEU A 5 9.56 -13.97 -6.17
CA LEU A 5 10.01 -12.81 -5.39
C LEU A 5 9.01 -11.66 -5.41
N GLY A 6 8.28 -11.49 -6.51
CA GLY A 6 7.27 -10.45 -6.74
C GLY A 6 6.95 -10.33 -8.22
N HIS A 7 6.07 -9.38 -8.55
CA HIS A 7 5.61 -9.10 -9.90
C HIS A 7 6.21 -7.79 -10.41
N ILE A 8 6.64 -7.77 -11.68
CA ILE A 8 7.22 -6.60 -12.32
C ILE A 8 6.41 -6.28 -13.58
N PHE A 9 5.87 -5.08 -13.63
CA PHE A 9 5.32 -4.51 -14.84
C PHE A 9 6.43 -3.71 -15.52
N LEU A 10 6.91 -4.16 -16.68
CA LEU A 10 7.96 -3.51 -17.45
C LEU A 10 7.34 -2.73 -18.62
N VAL A 11 7.51 -1.41 -18.63
CA VAL A 11 6.98 -0.52 -19.68
C VAL A 11 8.17 0.19 -20.33
N ASP A 12 8.48 -0.18 -21.56
CA ASP A 12 9.63 0.36 -22.32
C ASP A 12 9.31 0.17 -23.83
N ASP A 13 9.39 1.20 -24.67
CA ASP A 13 9.08 1.11 -26.10
C ASP A 13 10.17 0.39 -26.90
N ASN A 14 11.39 0.33 -26.38
CA ASN A 14 12.49 -0.37 -27.02
C ASN A 14 12.36 -1.90 -26.87
N HIS A 15 12.10 -2.58 -27.97
CA HIS A 15 11.90 -4.03 -27.99
C HIS A 15 13.08 -4.82 -27.40
N ASP A 16 14.32 -4.46 -27.79
CA ASP A 16 15.52 -5.22 -27.37
C ASP A 16 15.77 -5.06 -25.86
N MET A 17 15.59 -3.84 -25.35
CA MET A 17 15.71 -3.57 -23.93
C MET A 17 14.63 -4.30 -23.13
N ARG A 18 13.41 -4.25 -23.59
CA ARG A 18 12.27 -4.93 -22.98
C ARG A 18 12.48 -6.43 -22.94
N PHE A 19 12.94 -7.04 -24.06
CA PHE A 19 13.27 -8.46 -24.11
C PHE A 19 14.39 -8.83 -23.14
N TYR A 20 15.51 -8.09 -23.19
CA TYR A 20 16.67 -8.32 -22.31
C TYR A 20 16.31 -8.24 -20.82
N LEU A 21 15.59 -7.17 -20.42
CA LEU A 21 15.19 -6.99 -19.01
C LEU A 21 14.19 -8.05 -18.56
N SER A 22 13.20 -8.38 -19.39
CA SER A 22 12.21 -9.42 -19.08
C SER A 22 12.88 -10.77 -18.84
N ASP A 23 13.75 -11.21 -19.76
CA ASP A 23 14.43 -12.48 -19.65
C ASP A 23 15.33 -12.54 -18.39
N MET A 24 16.12 -11.49 -18.17
CA MET A 24 16.97 -11.39 -16.98
C MET A 24 16.16 -11.45 -15.68
N LEU A 25 15.07 -10.71 -15.58
CA LEU A 25 14.23 -10.66 -14.36
C LEU A 25 13.51 -11.99 -14.10
N ILE A 26 13.04 -12.66 -15.17
CA ILE A 26 12.45 -14.02 -15.07
C ILE A 26 13.48 -15.02 -14.57
N LEU A 27 14.69 -14.98 -15.08
CA LEU A 27 15.79 -15.85 -14.62
C LEU A 27 16.13 -15.61 -13.15
N LEU A 28 15.98 -14.38 -12.65
CA LEU A 28 16.16 -14.03 -11.25
C LEU A 28 15.00 -14.48 -10.35
N GLY A 29 13.89 -14.93 -10.93
CA GLY A 29 12.74 -15.49 -10.19
C GLY A 29 11.57 -14.56 -9.99
N TYR A 30 11.56 -13.39 -10.65
CA TYR A 30 10.39 -12.49 -10.69
C TYR A 30 9.37 -12.98 -11.72
N THR A 31 8.12 -12.57 -11.56
CA THR A 31 7.11 -12.63 -12.62
C THR A 31 7.14 -11.31 -13.36
N VAL A 32 7.09 -11.34 -14.71
CA VAL A 32 7.20 -10.12 -15.52
C VAL A 32 6.08 -10.07 -16.55
N ASP A 33 5.33 -8.97 -16.56
CA ASP A 33 4.46 -8.59 -17.66
C ASP A 33 5.07 -7.35 -18.34
N SER A 34 5.24 -7.40 -19.66
CA SER A 34 5.92 -6.35 -20.42
C SER A 34 5.00 -5.68 -21.43
N PHE A 35 5.13 -4.37 -21.54
CA PHE A 35 4.31 -3.49 -22.38
C PHE A 35 5.21 -2.59 -23.21
N ASP A 36 4.85 -2.40 -24.46
CA ASP A 36 5.60 -1.58 -25.43
C ASP A 36 5.15 -0.12 -25.45
N ASN A 37 4.07 0.19 -24.74
CA ASN A 37 3.56 1.55 -24.60
C ASN A 37 2.71 1.73 -23.34
N ALA A 38 2.56 2.99 -22.95
CA ALA A 38 1.80 3.38 -21.76
C ALA A 38 0.29 3.10 -21.88
N THR A 39 -0.29 3.14 -23.08
CA THR A 39 -1.73 2.97 -23.28
C THR A 39 -2.15 1.55 -22.97
N THR A 40 -1.46 0.55 -23.53
CA THR A 40 -1.74 -0.87 -23.25
C THR A 40 -1.52 -1.22 -21.77
N PHE A 41 -0.53 -0.59 -21.14
CA PHE A 41 -0.29 -0.76 -19.70
C PHE A 41 -1.42 -0.21 -18.85
N LEU A 42 -1.99 0.96 -19.19
CA LEU A 42 -3.10 1.56 -18.43
C LEU A 42 -4.37 0.71 -18.42
N GLU A 43 -4.56 -0.13 -19.44
CA GLU A 43 -5.70 -1.04 -19.55
C GLU A 43 -5.58 -2.27 -18.64
N GLN A 44 -4.38 -2.52 -18.08
CA GLN A 44 -4.15 -3.65 -17.21
C GLN A 44 -4.68 -3.43 -15.80
N SER A 45 -5.19 -4.52 -15.18
CA SER A 45 -5.41 -4.54 -13.74
C SER A 45 -4.06 -4.64 -13.02
N MET A 46 -3.92 -3.84 -11.96
CA MET A 46 -2.72 -3.84 -11.11
C MET A 46 -3.03 -4.42 -9.71
N ASP A 47 -3.99 -5.33 -9.61
CA ASP A 47 -4.43 -5.94 -8.33
C ASP A 47 -3.48 -7.04 -7.83
N ILE A 48 -2.21 -6.93 -8.20
CA ILE A 48 -1.15 -7.86 -7.81
C ILE A 48 -0.22 -7.18 -6.81
N SER A 49 0.04 -7.83 -5.69
CA SER A 49 1.02 -7.37 -4.68
C SER A 49 1.77 -8.59 -4.12
N PRO A 50 3.09 -8.50 -3.89
CA PRO A 50 3.93 -7.32 -4.13
C PRO A 50 4.26 -7.12 -5.60
N ALA A 51 4.13 -5.90 -6.09
CA ALA A 51 4.44 -5.52 -7.46
C ALA A 51 5.25 -4.21 -7.54
N VAL A 52 5.89 -4.00 -8.70
CA VAL A 52 6.62 -2.78 -9.05
C VAL A 52 6.49 -2.49 -10.54
N VAL A 53 6.43 -1.22 -10.91
CA VAL A 53 6.52 -0.77 -12.30
C VAL A 53 7.94 -0.33 -12.60
N LEU A 54 8.58 -0.97 -13.58
CA LEU A 54 9.81 -0.50 -14.22
C LEU A 54 9.41 0.27 -15.47
N LEU A 55 9.64 1.58 -15.48
CA LEU A 55 9.08 2.48 -16.46
C LEU A 55 10.16 3.24 -17.21
N ASP A 56 10.19 3.11 -18.54
CA ASP A 56 11.03 3.99 -19.32
C ASP A 56 10.53 5.43 -19.27
N MET A 57 11.47 6.36 -19.17
CA MET A 57 11.17 7.78 -19.04
C MET A 57 10.62 8.34 -20.37
N ARG A 58 11.20 7.91 -21.50
CA ARG A 58 10.94 8.48 -22.82
C ARG A 58 10.31 7.45 -23.75
N MET A 59 9.02 7.54 -23.91
CA MET A 59 8.26 6.67 -24.80
C MET A 59 7.48 7.55 -25.82
N PRO A 60 7.26 7.07 -27.04
CA PRO A 60 6.39 7.75 -28.01
C PRO A 60 4.95 7.90 -27.49
N GLY A 61 4.34 9.03 -27.76
CA GLY A 61 2.97 9.32 -27.36
C GLY A 61 2.89 9.78 -25.91
N LEU A 62 2.66 8.86 -24.97
CA LEU A 62 2.59 9.15 -23.53
C LEU A 62 3.93 8.86 -22.88
N SER A 63 4.60 9.89 -22.38
CA SER A 63 5.88 9.77 -21.66
C SER A 63 5.72 9.05 -20.30
N GLY A 64 6.85 8.58 -19.73
CA GLY A 64 6.83 7.94 -18.42
C GLY A 64 6.30 8.85 -17.30
N LEU A 65 6.64 10.14 -17.31
CA LEU A 65 6.12 11.12 -16.33
C LEU A 65 4.60 11.32 -16.45
N GLU A 66 4.09 11.42 -17.67
CA GLU A 66 2.66 11.55 -17.89
C GLU A 66 1.91 10.28 -17.50
N LEU A 67 2.52 9.10 -17.74
CA LEU A 67 1.97 7.83 -17.27
C LEU A 67 1.93 7.78 -15.74
N GLN A 68 3.00 8.18 -15.06
CA GLN A 68 3.04 8.25 -13.59
C GLN A 68 1.93 9.14 -13.04
N ALA A 69 1.75 10.34 -13.61
CA ALA A 69 0.70 11.27 -13.20
C ALA A 69 -0.71 10.67 -13.37
N LYS A 70 -0.95 9.94 -14.49
CA LYS A 70 -2.22 9.24 -14.71
C LYS A 70 -2.46 8.11 -13.73
N LEU A 71 -1.42 7.33 -13.40
CA LEU A 71 -1.52 6.26 -12.40
C LEU A 71 -1.88 6.82 -11.03
N ASP A 72 -1.26 7.95 -10.64
CA ASP A 72 -1.59 8.61 -9.37
C ASP A 72 -3.02 9.16 -9.34
N ALA A 73 -3.47 9.79 -10.45
CA ALA A 73 -4.86 10.26 -10.60
C ALA A 73 -5.89 9.13 -10.53
N LEU A 74 -5.52 7.91 -10.98
CA LEU A 74 -6.35 6.70 -10.87
C LEU A 74 -6.25 6.03 -9.48
N GLY A 75 -5.50 6.61 -8.55
CA GLY A 75 -5.29 6.04 -7.21
C GLY A 75 -4.43 4.77 -7.20
N ARG A 76 -3.74 4.45 -8.30
CA ARG A 76 -2.85 3.28 -8.40
C ARG A 76 -1.55 3.57 -7.66
N LYS A 77 -1.27 2.82 -6.60
CA LYS A 77 -0.16 3.09 -5.66
C LYS A 77 1.04 2.14 -5.83
N THR A 78 1.03 1.30 -6.86
CA THR A 78 2.18 0.42 -7.17
C THR A 78 3.45 1.25 -7.32
N PRO A 79 4.54 0.91 -6.61
CA PRO A 79 5.80 1.64 -6.69
C PRO A 79 6.34 1.71 -8.11
N ILE A 80 6.85 2.88 -8.50
CA ILE A 80 7.43 3.13 -9.82
C ILE A 80 8.92 3.37 -9.68
N ILE A 81 9.70 2.66 -10.50
CA ILE A 81 11.14 2.88 -10.71
C ILE A 81 11.30 3.30 -12.16
N PHE A 82 11.87 4.47 -12.38
CA PHE A 82 12.20 4.92 -13.71
C PHE A 82 13.51 4.30 -14.23
N ILE A 83 13.53 3.99 -15.51
CA ILE A 83 14.72 3.58 -16.25
C ILE A 83 14.92 4.55 -17.40
N SER A 84 16.13 5.12 -17.56
CA SER A 84 16.40 6.04 -18.67
C SER A 84 17.85 6.01 -19.12
N GLY A 85 18.08 6.14 -20.43
CA GLY A 85 19.42 6.35 -21.02
C GLY A 85 19.87 7.80 -20.93
N GLU A 86 18.93 8.74 -21.03
CA GLU A 86 19.17 10.17 -20.97
C GLU A 86 18.02 10.84 -20.20
N SER A 87 18.33 11.52 -19.12
CA SER A 87 17.38 12.36 -18.40
C SER A 87 18.09 13.59 -17.88
N ASN A 88 17.42 14.72 -17.97
CA ASN A 88 17.90 15.94 -17.33
C ASN A 88 17.54 15.93 -15.83
N LYS A 89 18.15 16.85 -15.07
CA LYS A 89 17.92 16.94 -13.63
C LYS A 89 16.47 17.26 -13.28
N ASP A 90 15.79 18.06 -14.10
CA ASP A 90 14.42 18.50 -13.83
C ASP A 90 13.44 17.33 -14.00
N GLU A 91 13.62 16.47 -15.01
CA GLU A 91 12.82 15.24 -15.18
C GLU A 91 12.97 14.28 -13.99
N ILE A 92 14.20 14.11 -13.50
CA ILE A 92 14.47 13.26 -12.32
C ILE A 92 13.79 13.84 -11.06
N ILE A 93 13.93 15.14 -10.84
CA ILE A 93 13.29 15.83 -9.71
C ILE A 93 11.76 15.67 -9.78
N GLU A 94 11.17 15.88 -10.96
CA GLU A 94 9.73 15.76 -11.13
C GLU A 94 9.23 14.32 -10.91
N ALA A 95 9.95 13.31 -11.39
CA ALA A 95 9.64 11.91 -11.12
C ALA A 95 9.54 11.63 -9.61
N PHE A 96 10.51 12.10 -8.82
CA PHE A 96 10.48 11.94 -7.37
C PHE A 96 9.37 12.75 -6.69
N ARG A 97 9.09 13.98 -7.18
CA ARG A 97 7.95 14.79 -6.68
C ARG A 97 6.60 14.09 -6.87
N LEU A 98 6.45 13.37 -7.98
CA LEU A 98 5.28 12.55 -8.31
C LEU A 98 5.29 11.19 -7.59
N GLY A 99 6.27 10.91 -6.75
CA GLY A 99 6.30 9.72 -5.89
C GLY A 99 7.03 8.52 -6.47
N ALA A 100 7.92 8.69 -7.47
CA ALA A 100 8.82 7.62 -7.89
C ALA A 100 9.69 7.13 -6.72
N VAL A 101 9.87 5.81 -6.62
CA VAL A 101 10.63 5.19 -5.53
C VAL A 101 12.13 5.24 -5.78
N ASP A 102 12.52 5.11 -7.06
CA ASP A 102 13.93 5.14 -7.45
C ASP A 102 14.06 5.46 -8.94
N PHE A 103 15.31 5.66 -9.37
CA PHE A 103 15.66 6.00 -10.74
C PHE A 103 16.95 5.26 -11.15
N LEU A 104 16.94 4.61 -12.32
CA LEU A 104 18.06 3.89 -12.88
C LEU A 104 18.53 4.54 -14.20
N LEU A 105 19.76 5.06 -14.20
CA LEU A 105 20.41 5.54 -15.43
C LEU A 105 21.06 4.36 -16.17
N LYS A 106 20.74 4.19 -17.45
CA LYS A 106 21.39 3.27 -18.38
C LYS A 106 22.79 3.80 -18.74
N PRO A 107 23.88 3.01 -18.71
CA PRO A 107 23.92 1.59 -18.33
C PRO A 107 23.92 1.38 -16.80
N PHE A 108 23.20 0.39 -16.34
CA PHE A 108 23.21 -0.06 -14.95
C PHE A 108 23.58 -1.54 -14.85
N ASN A 109 24.12 -1.96 -13.72
CA ASN A 109 24.42 -3.37 -13.49
C ASN A 109 23.23 -4.11 -12.85
N ARG A 110 23.28 -5.44 -12.93
CA ARG A 110 22.24 -6.32 -12.39
C ARG A 110 22.03 -6.14 -10.89
N GLU A 111 23.11 -5.97 -10.13
CA GLU A 111 23.09 -5.82 -8.68
C GLU A 111 22.27 -4.58 -8.28
N LYS A 112 22.51 -3.45 -8.97
CA LYS A 112 21.76 -2.20 -8.72
C LYS A 112 20.27 -2.35 -9.07
N LEU A 113 19.96 -2.99 -10.20
CA LEU A 113 18.56 -3.27 -10.56
C LEU A 113 17.86 -4.11 -9.50
N CYS A 114 18.47 -5.23 -9.06
CA CYS A 114 17.91 -6.07 -8.01
C CYS A 114 17.68 -5.29 -6.71
N GLN A 115 18.63 -4.48 -6.28
CA GLN A 115 18.52 -3.68 -5.05
C GLN A 115 17.29 -2.75 -5.06
N VAL A 116 17.10 -2.02 -6.17
CA VAL A 116 15.98 -1.07 -6.25
C VAL A 116 14.63 -1.78 -6.41
N VAL A 117 14.59 -2.89 -7.16
CA VAL A 117 13.40 -3.72 -7.32
C VAL A 117 12.99 -4.35 -5.98
N ASP A 118 13.93 -4.96 -5.26
CA ASP A 118 13.63 -5.59 -3.96
C ASP A 118 13.16 -4.55 -2.93
N LYS A 119 13.75 -3.35 -2.93
CA LYS A 119 13.31 -2.24 -2.09
C LYS A 119 11.86 -1.86 -2.41
N ALA A 120 11.52 -1.68 -3.69
CA ALA A 120 10.18 -1.30 -4.12
C ALA A 120 9.14 -2.40 -3.83
N LEU A 121 9.46 -3.67 -4.10
CA LEU A 121 8.59 -4.80 -3.76
C LEU A 121 8.34 -4.93 -2.26
N ASN A 122 9.34 -4.64 -1.42
CA ASN A 122 9.16 -4.63 0.02
C ASN A 122 8.27 -3.47 0.47
N MET A 123 8.39 -2.27 -0.12
CA MET A 123 7.51 -1.13 0.14
C MET A 123 6.05 -1.46 -0.22
N ASP A 124 5.82 -2.07 -1.39
CA ASP A 124 4.47 -2.47 -1.81
C ASP A 124 3.89 -3.54 -0.88
N ARG A 125 4.68 -4.54 -0.49
CA ARG A 125 4.27 -5.57 0.47
C ARG A 125 3.85 -4.97 1.81
N GLN A 126 4.63 -4.05 2.36
CA GLN A 126 4.31 -3.37 3.61
C GLN A 126 3.01 -2.56 3.51
N ARG A 127 2.87 -1.77 2.46
CA ARG A 127 1.65 -1.00 2.19
C ARG A 127 0.41 -1.88 2.10
N ASN A 128 0.51 -3.01 1.39
CA ASN A 128 -0.60 -3.93 1.24
C ASN A 128 -0.98 -4.61 2.56
N LEU A 129 -0.01 -4.98 3.40
CA LEU A 129 -0.26 -5.51 4.74
C LEU A 129 -0.95 -4.47 5.63
N GLU A 130 -0.51 -3.21 5.59
CA GLU A 130 -1.14 -2.11 6.33
C GLU A 130 -2.58 -1.87 5.85
N PHE A 131 -2.82 -1.91 4.54
CA PHE A 131 -4.16 -1.79 3.97
C PHE A 131 -5.08 -2.92 4.43
N ILE A 132 -4.64 -4.18 4.35
CA ILE A 132 -5.40 -5.36 4.79
C ILE A 132 -5.73 -5.26 6.28
N ASN A 133 -4.75 -4.89 7.11
CA ASN A 133 -4.95 -4.72 8.55
C ASN A 133 -5.93 -3.60 8.86
N THR A 134 -5.82 -2.46 8.18
CA THR A 134 -6.73 -1.32 8.37
C THR A 134 -8.16 -1.66 7.94
N ASP A 135 -8.32 -2.37 6.83
CA ASP A 135 -9.62 -2.79 6.33
C ASP A 135 -10.29 -3.83 7.26
N ALA A 136 -9.51 -4.79 7.78
CA ALA A 136 -9.99 -5.74 8.79
C ALA A 136 -10.44 -5.00 10.06
N LEU A 137 -9.65 -4.03 10.53
CA LEU A 137 -9.97 -3.20 11.69
C LEU A 137 -11.27 -2.40 11.47
N ARG A 138 -11.44 -1.80 10.29
CA ARG A 138 -12.68 -1.08 9.92
C ARG A 138 -13.91 -1.99 9.94
N ARG A 139 -13.80 -3.17 9.36
CA ARG A 139 -14.90 -4.15 9.39
C ARG A 139 -15.28 -4.54 10.81
N SER A 140 -14.31 -4.85 11.67
CA SER A 140 -14.57 -5.17 13.07
C SER A 140 -15.18 -3.98 13.81
N PHE A 141 -14.69 -2.76 13.58
CA PHE A 141 -15.21 -1.54 14.18
C PHE A 141 -16.67 -1.26 13.76
N ALA A 142 -17.02 -1.50 12.51
CA ALA A 142 -18.40 -1.34 12.00
C ALA A 142 -19.39 -2.31 12.65
N THR A 143 -18.95 -3.40 13.26
CA THR A 143 -19.83 -4.32 14.05
C THR A 143 -20.15 -3.81 15.44
N LEU A 144 -19.45 -2.76 15.90
CA LEU A 144 -19.69 -2.19 17.22
C LEU A 144 -20.93 -1.33 17.25
N SER A 145 -21.71 -1.43 18.32
CA SER A 145 -22.75 -0.44 18.63
C SER A 145 -22.13 0.93 18.93
N THR A 146 -22.89 2.01 18.79
CA THR A 146 -22.41 3.38 19.11
C THR A 146 -21.74 3.45 20.47
N ARG A 147 -22.29 2.77 21.48
CA ARG A 147 -21.73 2.75 22.84
C ARG A 147 -20.42 1.96 22.91
N GLU A 148 -20.31 0.87 22.17
CA GLU A 148 -19.07 0.10 22.08
C GLU A 148 -17.97 0.87 21.33
N GLN A 149 -18.33 1.66 20.31
CA GLN A 149 -17.40 2.53 19.59
C GLN A 149 -16.80 3.60 20.52
N GLU A 150 -17.62 4.26 21.34
CA GLU A 150 -17.13 5.21 22.34
C GLU A 150 -16.15 4.54 23.31
N ILE A 151 -16.50 3.36 23.83
CA ILE A 151 -15.68 2.62 24.77
C ILE A 151 -14.41 2.08 24.10
N PHE A 152 -14.48 1.65 22.84
CA PHE A 152 -13.33 1.23 22.05
C PHE A 152 -12.26 2.34 21.99
N VAL A 153 -12.66 3.58 21.66
CA VAL A 153 -11.75 4.74 21.62
C VAL A 153 -11.06 4.93 22.97
N LEU A 154 -11.80 4.86 24.08
CA LEU A 154 -11.25 5.01 25.43
C LEU A 154 -10.28 3.87 25.81
N ILE A 155 -10.55 2.64 25.33
CA ILE A 155 -9.61 1.51 25.51
C ILE A 155 -8.31 1.76 24.77
N VAL A 156 -8.40 2.21 23.51
CA VAL A 156 -7.21 2.49 22.68
C VAL A 156 -6.40 3.66 23.25
N GLN A 157 -7.04 4.61 23.91
CA GLN A 157 -6.40 5.68 24.67
C GLN A 157 -5.77 5.19 26.01
N GLY A 158 -5.92 3.91 26.34
CA GLY A 158 -5.30 3.29 27.52
C GLY A 158 -6.10 3.40 28.82
N LEU A 159 -7.40 3.81 28.79
CA LEU A 159 -8.20 3.96 30.00
C LEU A 159 -8.51 2.58 30.62
N THR A 160 -8.51 2.55 31.96
CA THR A 160 -8.96 1.40 32.76
C THR A 160 -10.49 1.32 32.80
N ASN A 161 -11.05 0.19 33.28
CA ASN A 161 -12.50 0.08 33.45
C ASN A 161 -13.09 1.17 34.36
N LYS A 162 -12.34 1.61 35.36
CA LYS A 162 -12.74 2.70 36.26
C LYS A 162 -12.73 4.04 35.50
N GLY A 163 -11.66 4.33 34.75
CA GLY A 163 -11.58 5.56 33.95
C GLY A 163 -12.67 5.62 32.85
N ILE A 164 -12.97 4.50 32.20
CA ILE A 164 -14.08 4.41 31.23
C ILE A 164 -15.42 4.70 31.93
N ALA A 165 -15.63 4.10 33.10
CA ALA A 165 -16.86 4.31 33.90
C ALA A 165 -17.06 5.80 34.28
N GLU A 166 -15.98 6.45 34.71
CA GLU A 166 -15.98 7.88 35.07
C GLU A 166 -16.30 8.78 33.87
N VAL A 167 -15.67 8.54 32.73
CA VAL A 167 -15.89 9.35 31.50
C VAL A 167 -17.28 9.13 30.92
N THR A 168 -17.77 7.90 30.96
CA THR A 168 -19.02 7.53 30.24
C THR A 168 -20.24 7.48 31.13
N GLY A 169 -20.13 7.70 32.44
CA GLY A 169 -21.23 7.69 33.41
C GLY A 169 -21.85 6.31 33.68
N ILE A 170 -21.16 5.21 33.34
CA ILE A 170 -21.65 3.84 33.58
C ILE A 170 -20.96 3.21 34.79
N GLN A 171 -21.51 2.09 35.26
CA GLN A 171 -20.84 1.32 36.33
C GLN A 171 -19.58 0.62 35.81
N PRO A 172 -18.51 0.49 36.63
CA PRO A 172 -17.27 -0.22 36.24
C PRO A 172 -17.50 -1.66 35.75
N GLY A 173 -18.50 -2.34 36.33
CA GLY A 173 -18.90 -3.69 35.89
C GLY A 173 -19.51 -3.70 34.48
N THR A 174 -20.22 -2.64 34.08
CA THR A 174 -20.75 -2.47 32.73
C THR A 174 -19.64 -2.16 31.74
N ALA A 175 -18.68 -1.30 32.11
CA ALA A 175 -17.49 -1.05 31.32
C ALA A 175 -16.70 -2.33 31.04
N LYS A 176 -16.54 -3.20 32.06
CA LYS A 176 -15.92 -4.52 31.92
C LYS A 176 -16.65 -5.42 30.92
N LYS A 177 -18.00 -5.42 30.91
CA LYS A 177 -18.80 -6.22 29.97
C LYS A 177 -18.60 -5.72 28.53
N HIS A 178 -18.73 -4.42 28.29
CA HIS A 178 -18.48 -3.85 26.96
C HIS A 178 -17.08 -4.14 26.46
N ARG A 179 -16.10 -4.05 27.33
CA ARG A 179 -14.70 -4.37 27.00
C ARG A 179 -14.55 -5.83 26.56
N ALA A 180 -15.18 -6.77 27.25
CA ALA A 180 -15.16 -8.18 26.89
C ALA A 180 -15.80 -8.42 25.50
N THR A 181 -16.94 -7.77 25.22
CA THR A 181 -17.61 -7.85 23.92
C THR A 181 -16.74 -7.28 22.80
N ILE A 182 -16.08 -6.12 23.04
CA ILE A 182 -15.16 -5.52 22.07
C ILE A 182 -13.99 -6.46 21.80
N TYR A 183 -13.38 -7.04 22.84
CA TYR A 183 -12.28 -7.98 22.67
C TYR A 183 -12.67 -9.21 21.84
N GLN A 184 -13.87 -9.74 22.07
CA GLN A 184 -14.40 -10.86 21.29
C GLN A 184 -14.55 -10.48 19.80
N LYS A 185 -15.11 -9.29 19.50
CA LYS A 185 -15.32 -8.81 18.12
C LYS A 185 -14.01 -8.50 17.37
N PHE A 186 -12.93 -8.18 18.11
CA PHE A 186 -11.60 -7.92 17.56
C PHE A 186 -10.65 -9.12 17.69
N GLU A 187 -11.14 -10.25 18.19
CA GLU A 187 -10.36 -11.49 18.39
C GLU A 187 -9.08 -11.27 19.20
N VAL A 188 -9.15 -10.43 20.24
CA VAL A 188 -8.05 -10.13 21.15
C VAL A 188 -8.39 -10.52 22.59
N ASN A 189 -7.37 -10.71 23.41
CA ASN A 189 -7.54 -11.04 24.84
C ASN A 189 -7.20 -9.88 25.77
N THR A 190 -6.45 -8.91 25.29
CA THR A 190 -5.92 -7.81 26.10
C THR A 190 -6.07 -6.46 25.43
N SER A 191 -6.06 -5.37 26.23
CA SER A 191 -6.00 -4.01 25.69
C SER A 191 -4.71 -3.76 24.92
N ALA A 192 -3.60 -4.37 25.33
CA ALA A 192 -2.33 -4.21 24.65
C ALA A 192 -2.38 -4.79 23.22
N GLU A 193 -3.03 -5.94 23.03
CA GLU A 193 -3.26 -6.52 21.70
C GLU A 193 -4.16 -5.62 20.85
N LEU A 194 -5.27 -5.11 21.43
CA LEU A 194 -6.17 -4.19 20.71
C LEU A 194 -5.46 -2.90 20.29
N ILE A 195 -4.70 -2.28 21.20
CA ILE A 195 -3.90 -1.08 20.92
C ILE A 195 -2.86 -1.36 19.82
N SER A 196 -2.25 -2.55 19.86
CA SER A 196 -1.27 -2.96 18.85
C SER A 196 -1.90 -3.11 17.46
N GLN A 197 -3.12 -3.65 17.36
CA GLN A 197 -3.85 -3.72 16.09
C GLN A 197 -4.18 -2.33 15.52
N CYS A 198 -4.44 -1.34 16.40
CA CYS A 198 -4.76 0.03 16.01
C CYS A 198 -3.52 0.89 15.68
N LYS A 199 -2.31 0.35 15.86
CA LYS A 199 -1.07 1.10 15.66
C LYS A 199 -0.93 1.56 14.21
N GLY A 200 -0.76 2.87 14.01
CA GLY A 200 -0.64 3.49 12.68
C GLY A 200 -1.98 3.79 12.00
N VAL A 201 -3.11 3.47 12.63
CA VAL A 201 -4.44 3.79 12.11
C VAL A 201 -5.00 5.01 12.83
N GLU A 202 -5.39 6.05 12.10
CA GLU A 202 -6.10 7.17 12.66
C GLU A 202 -7.53 6.75 13.08
N LEU A 203 -7.85 6.86 14.36
CA LEU A 203 -9.17 6.47 14.88
C LEU A 203 -10.32 7.22 14.22
N SER A 204 -10.10 8.48 13.80
CA SER A 204 -11.06 9.27 13.01
C SER A 204 -11.42 8.60 11.69
N SER A 205 -10.50 7.88 11.07
CA SER A 205 -10.74 7.16 9.82
C SER A 205 -11.63 5.92 9.99
N LEU A 206 -11.80 5.42 11.20
CA LEU A 206 -12.71 4.30 11.50
C LEU A 206 -14.17 4.76 11.63
N THR A 207 -14.41 6.02 12.02
CA THR A 207 -15.75 6.57 12.29
C THR A 207 -16.43 7.15 11.04
N GLN A 208 -15.73 7.37 9.94
CA GLN A 208 -16.25 8.04 8.72
C GLN A 208 -17.15 7.15 7.82
N VAL A 209 -17.40 5.90 8.16
CA VAL A 209 -18.17 4.95 7.30
C VAL A 209 -19.69 5.20 7.34
N GLN A 210 -20.22 6.02 8.25
CA GLN A 210 -21.68 6.22 8.37
C GLN A 210 -22.29 7.26 7.41
N THR A 211 -21.50 7.97 6.58
CA THR A 211 -22.01 9.06 5.73
C THR A 211 -22.17 8.72 4.24
N LEU A 212 -21.85 7.51 3.80
CA LEU A 212 -21.90 7.14 2.36
C LEU A 212 -23.00 6.12 2.00
N THR A 213 -23.90 5.75 2.94
CA THR A 213 -24.98 4.78 2.67
C THR A 213 -26.38 5.39 2.68
N GLU A 214 -26.51 6.72 2.75
CA GLU A 214 -27.79 7.43 2.63
C GLU A 214 -27.71 8.52 1.54
N GLN A 215 -27.54 8.10 0.29
CA GLN A 215 -27.97 8.90 -0.89
C GLN A 215 -28.36 7.96 -2.03
#